data_f14c97c563bb0e2333c556f34310d8c3
#
_entry.id   f14c97c563bb0e2333c556f34310d8c3
#
_cell.length_a   1.000
_cell.length_b   1.000
_cell.length_c   1.000
_cell.angle_alpha   90.00
_cell.angle_beta   90.00
_cell.angle_gamma   90.00
#
_symmetry.space_group_name_H-M   'P 1'
#
loop_
_entity.id
_entity.type
_entity.pdbx_description
1 polymer ?
#
loop_
_entity_poly.entity_id
_entity_poly.type
_entity_poly.pdbx_seq_one_letter_code
_entity_poly.pdbx_strand_id
1 'polypeptide(L)'
;MAINFKGAHFPKEIILMGVRWYLAYPLSTRHVEELMEERGVEVDHSTINRWVIKYSPQLEAAFQRRKRSVWISWRMDETYIKVKGEWRYLYRAVDKYGATIDFLLTEHRDKAAALRFLKKAIRRNGLPEKITIDGSDANEAAIKSYNEEHGTAIIIRQVKYLNNMVEIVFTQLTKTRHLAAGMGGDDVADFHVAIGHQDPINQELHQSPLLFKRRVS
;
A
#
# COMPACT_ATOMS: atom_id res chain seq x y z
N MET A 1 -19.39 -1.61 -1.10
CA MET A 1 -19.90 -2.19 0.15
C MET A 1 -19.33 -1.41 1.31
N ALA A 2 -20.12 -1.17 2.37
CA ALA A 2 -19.59 -0.65 3.62
C ALA A 2 -18.88 -1.81 4.36
N ILE A 3 -17.85 -1.47 5.15
CA ILE A 3 -17.15 -2.45 5.99
C ILE A 3 -18.15 -3.01 7.01
N ASN A 4 -18.22 -4.33 7.11
CA ASN A 4 -19.19 -4.99 7.98
C ASN A 4 -18.59 -5.32 9.35
N PHE A 5 -18.99 -4.57 10.37
CA PHE A 5 -18.63 -4.80 11.78
C PHE A 5 -19.67 -5.56 12.58
N LYS A 6 -20.73 -6.09 11.94
CA LYS A 6 -21.78 -6.85 12.63
C LYS A 6 -21.19 -8.06 13.37
N GLY A 7 -21.54 -8.21 14.63
CA GLY A 7 -21.03 -9.28 15.50
C GLY A 7 -19.61 -9.05 16.05
N ALA A 8 -19.05 -7.86 15.87
CA ALA A 8 -17.80 -7.51 16.54
C ALA A 8 -18.08 -7.14 18.02
N HIS A 9 -17.25 -7.67 18.95
CA HIS A 9 -17.35 -7.36 20.38
C HIS A 9 -16.84 -5.94 20.73
N PHE A 10 -16.03 -5.33 19.87
CA PHE A 10 -15.43 -4.01 20.06
C PHE A 10 -16.07 -2.99 19.13
N PRO A 11 -16.15 -1.71 19.55
CA PRO A 11 -16.54 -0.62 18.67
C PRO A 11 -15.69 -0.56 17.40
N LYS A 12 -16.31 -0.18 16.29
CA LYS A 12 -15.64 -0.10 14.98
C LYS A 12 -14.41 0.82 15.01
N GLU A 13 -14.46 1.90 15.80
CA GLU A 13 -13.39 2.87 15.96
C GLU A 13 -12.15 2.21 16.58
N ILE A 14 -12.33 1.37 17.60
CA ILE A 14 -11.27 0.61 18.26
C ILE A 14 -10.65 -0.40 17.29
N ILE A 15 -11.49 -1.15 16.58
CA ILE A 15 -11.02 -2.12 15.58
C ILE A 15 -10.19 -1.42 14.49
N LEU A 16 -10.73 -0.33 13.92
CA LEU A 16 -10.04 0.42 12.87
C LEU A 16 -8.74 1.05 13.36
N MET A 17 -8.71 1.54 14.59
CA MET A 17 -7.50 2.09 15.21
C MET A 17 -6.41 1.02 15.32
N GLY A 18 -6.73 -0.17 15.84
CA GLY A 18 -5.78 -1.27 15.97
C GLY A 18 -5.26 -1.76 14.61
N VAL A 19 -6.17 -1.95 13.66
CA VAL A 19 -5.79 -2.33 12.28
C VAL A 19 -4.90 -1.26 11.67
N ARG A 20 -5.25 0.03 11.79
CA ARG A 20 -4.44 1.13 11.29
C ARG A 20 -3.04 1.18 11.91
N TRP A 21 -2.93 1.05 13.22
CA TRP A 21 -1.61 1.09 13.88
C TRP A 21 -0.71 -0.03 13.40
N TYR A 22 -1.27 -1.25 13.31
CA TYR A 22 -0.53 -2.38 12.81
C TYR A 22 -0.06 -2.19 11.35
N LEU A 23 -0.89 -1.60 10.49
CA LEU A 23 -0.61 -1.44 9.07
C LEU A 23 0.26 -0.21 8.76
N ALA A 24 0.08 0.89 9.47
CA ALA A 24 0.76 2.15 9.19
C ALA A 24 2.13 2.28 9.87
N TYR A 25 2.39 1.50 10.93
CA TYR A 25 3.61 1.59 11.71
C TYR A 25 4.32 0.24 11.82
N PRO A 26 5.63 0.18 12.03
CA PRO A 26 6.38 -1.06 12.19
C PRO A 26 6.14 -1.70 13.58
N LEU A 27 4.88 -1.91 13.92
CA LEU A 27 4.44 -2.48 15.20
C LEU A 27 4.07 -3.96 15.01
N SER A 28 4.41 -4.79 15.98
CA SER A 28 3.85 -6.13 16.11
C SER A 28 2.43 -6.06 16.67
N THR A 29 1.65 -7.12 16.54
CA THR A 29 0.34 -7.21 17.20
C THR A 29 0.45 -7.09 18.73
N ARG A 30 1.58 -7.53 19.33
CA ARG A 30 1.85 -7.36 20.76
C ARG A 30 2.10 -5.90 21.13
N HIS A 31 2.86 -5.16 20.32
CA HIS A 31 3.03 -3.73 20.54
C HIS A 31 1.70 -2.97 20.42
N VAL A 32 0.80 -3.41 19.51
CA VAL A 32 -0.52 -2.81 19.40
C VAL A 32 -1.40 -3.15 20.60
N GLU A 33 -1.29 -4.37 21.17
CA GLU A 33 -1.93 -4.78 22.41
C GLU A 33 -1.51 -3.85 23.55
N GLU A 34 -0.20 -3.67 23.80
CA GLU A 34 0.35 -2.75 24.80
C GLU A 34 -0.19 -1.32 24.65
N LEU A 35 -0.17 -0.79 23.41
CA LEU A 35 -0.71 0.54 23.11
C LEU A 35 -2.21 0.68 23.34
N MET A 36 -2.97 -0.39 23.17
CA MET A 36 -4.41 -0.43 23.48
C MET A 36 -4.65 -0.46 24.99
N GLU A 37 -3.89 -1.28 25.71
CA GLU A 37 -3.96 -1.40 27.18
C GLU A 37 -3.65 -0.07 27.85
N GLU A 38 -2.60 0.66 27.42
CA GLU A 38 -2.29 2.02 27.88
C GLU A 38 -3.46 3.01 27.74
N ARG A 39 -4.41 2.71 26.86
CA ARG A 39 -5.62 3.52 26.59
C ARG A 39 -6.87 2.94 27.22
N GLY A 40 -6.70 1.95 28.09
CA GLY A 40 -7.81 1.29 28.79
C GLY A 40 -8.64 0.36 27.90
N VAL A 41 -8.08 -0.13 26.79
CA VAL A 41 -8.73 -1.09 25.90
C VAL A 41 -8.04 -2.44 26.05
N GLU A 42 -8.67 -3.34 26.78
CA GLU A 42 -8.21 -4.72 26.95
C GLU A 42 -8.52 -5.55 25.71
N VAL A 43 -7.52 -5.80 24.87
CA VAL A 43 -7.62 -6.63 23.67
C VAL A 43 -6.33 -7.38 23.43
N ASP A 44 -6.40 -8.68 23.26
CA ASP A 44 -5.22 -9.52 23.05
C ASP A 44 -4.73 -9.46 21.60
N HIS A 45 -3.43 -9.69 21.39
CA HIS A 45 -2.74 -9.65 20.11
C HIS A 45 -3.33 -10.62 19.07
N SER A 46 -3.90 -11.75 19.46
CA SER A 46 -4.52 -12.70 18.54
C SER A 46 -5.85 -12.16 18.00
N THR A 47 -6.56 -11.39 18.81
CA THR A 47 -7.76 -10.66 18.37
C THR A 47 -7.41 -9.55 17.38
N ILE A 48 -6.34 -8.79 17.66
CA ILE A 48 -5.83 -7.77 16.73
C ILE A 48 -5.42 -8.43 15.40
N ASN A 49 -4.71 -9.55 15.43
CA ASN A 49 -4.36 -10.30 14.23
C ASN A 49 -5.60 -10.74 13.43
N ARG A 50 -6.64 -11.25 14.10
CA ARG A 50 -7.92 -11.59 13.46
C ARG A 50 -8.60 -10.37 12.83
N TRP A 51 -8.51 -9.19 13.46
CA TRP A 51 -9.04 -7.96 12.87
C TRP A 51 -8.28 -7.58 11.61
N VAL A 52 -6.96 -7.64 11.64
CA VAL A 52 -6.12 -7.34 10.46
C VAL A 52 -6.51 -8.24 9.30
N ILE A 53 -6.53 -9.55 9.49
CA ILE A 53 -6.90 -10.52 8.45
C ILE A 53 -8.31 -10.27 7.91
N LYS A 54 -9.27 -10.02 8.78
CA LYS A 54 -10.69 -9.85 8.40
C LYS A 54 -10.98 -8.52 7.71
N TYR A 55 -10.41 -7.43 8.22
CA TYR A 55 -10.81 -6.08 7.80
C TYR A 55 -9.89 -5.46 6.76
N SER A 56 -8.62 -5.90 6.65
CA SER A 56 -7.69 -5.36 5.65
C SER A 56 -8.21 -5.45 4.21
N PRO A 57 -8.70 -6.60 3.72
CA PRO A 57 -9.22 -6.68 2.36
C PRO A 57 -10.47 -5.82 2.14
N GLN A 58 -11.30 -5.65 3.18
CA GLN A 58 -12.49 -4.82 3.09
C GLN A 58 -12.14 -3.33 3.03
N LEU A 59 -11.12 -2.93 3.81
CA LEU A 59 -10.56 -1.57 3.79
C LEU A 59 -9.96 -1.27 2.42
N GLU A 60 -9.13 -2.16 1.89
CA GLU A 60 -8.57 -2.00 0.55
C GLU A 60 -9.67 -1.79 -0.51
N ALA A 61 -10.67 -2.66 -0.54
CA ALA A 61 -11.79 -2.54 -1.47
C ALA A 61 -12.57 -1.22 -1.31
N ALA A 62 -12.69 -0.70 -0.08
CA ALA A 62 -13.31 0.59 0.20
C ALA A 62 -12.45 1.77 -0.28
N PHE A 63 -11.13 1.70 -0.09
CA PHE A 63 -10.17 2.71 -0.53
C PHE A 63 -10.07 2.76 -2.06
N GLN A 64 -9.99 1.62 -2.73
CA GLN A 64 -9.92 1.57 -4.19
C GLN A 64 -11.12 2.29 -4.86
N ARG A 65 -12.31 2.22 -4.27
CA ARG A 65 -13.50 2.93 -4.75
C ARG A 65 -13.46 4.44 -4.55
N ARG A 66 -12.73 4.91 -3.53
CA ARG A 66 -12.59 6.34 -3.17
C ARG A 66 -11.32 6.95 -3.73
N LYS A 67 -10.48 6.13 -4.36
CA LYS A 67 -9.22 6.58 -4.93
C LYS A 67 -9.48 7.71 -5.92
N ARG A 68 -8.81 8.84 -5.73
CA ARG A 68 -8.87 9.95 -6.67
C ARG A 68 -8.21 9.56 -7.98
N SER A 69 -8.65 10.16 -9.08
CA SER A 69 -7.99 10.00 -10.37
C SER A 69 -6.53 10.39 -10.25
N VAL A 70 -5.65 9.50 -10.67
CA VAL A 70 -4.21 9.75 -10.71
C VAL A 70 -3.86 10.59 -11.93
N TRP A 71 -2.71 11.30 -11.85
CA TRP A 71 -2.24 12.08 -12.99
C TRP A 71 -1.69 11.17 -14.09
N ILE A 72 -1.69 11.67 -15.33
CA ILE A 72 -1.31 10.93 -16.55
C ILE A 72 0.20 10.74 -16.73
N SER A 73 1.03 11.37 -15.92
CA SER A 73 2.49 11.20 -15.91
C SER A 73 2.90 10.34 -14.73
N TRP A 74 3.40 9.13 -15.02
CA TRP A 74 3.75 8.11 -14.04
C TRP A 74 5.26 8.01 -13.86
N ARG A 75 5.67 7.54 -12.68
CA ARG A 75 7.02 7.04 -12.40
C ARG A 75 6.87 5.59 -11.98
N MET A 76 7.63 4.72 -12.61
CA MET A 76 7.58 3.27 -12.36
C MET A 76 8.96 2.80 -11.93
N ASP A 77 9.01 2.03 -10.88
CA ASP A 77 10.23 1.46 -10.30
C ASP A 77 9.96 0.07 -9.75
N GLU A 78 11.03 -0.71 -9.60
CA GLU A 78 10.99 -1.99 -8.91
C GLU A 78 12.06 -2.06 -7.82
N THR A 79 11.70 -2.69 -6.72
CA THR A 79 12.56 -2.82 -5.55
C THR A 79 12.55 -4.25 -5.02
N TYR A 80 13.66 -4.63 -4.38
CA TYR A 80 13.76 -5.91 -3.67
C TYR A 80 13.14 -5.81 -2.30
N ILE A 81 12.28 -6.76 -1.96
CA ILE A 81 11.79 -6.94 -0.60
C ILE A 81 11.91 -8.40 -0.17
N LYS A 82 12.11 -8.61 1.13
CA LYS A 82 12.19 -9.96 1.69
C LYS A 82 10.85 -10.33 2.33
N VAL A 83 10.16 -11.31 1.75
CA VAL A 83 8.86 -11.81 2.22
C VAL A 83 9.04 -13.25 2.71
N LYS A 84 8.71 -13.55 3.96
CA LYS A 84 8.86 -14.90 4.56
C LYS A 84 10.27 -15.52 4.37
N GLY A 85 11.30 -14.68 4.40
CA GLY A 85 12.67 -15.15 4.18
C GLY A 85 13.11 -15.20 2.73
N GLU A 86 12.23 -15.11 1.75
CA GLU A 86 12.52 -15.15 0.31
C GLU A 86 12.56 -13.75 -0.29
N TRP A 87 13.47 -13.54 -1.24
CA TRP A 87 13.55 -12.29 -1.98
C TRP A 87 12.47 -12.23 -3.06
N ARG A 88 11.74 -11.12 -3.09
CA ARG A 88 10.68 -10.80 -4.05
C ARG A 88 10.93 -9.43 -4.66
N TYR A 89 10.30 -9.18 -5.80
CA TYR A 89 10.33 -7.89 -6.48
C TYR A 89 8.99 -7.20 -6.32
N LEU A 90 9.00 -5.98 -5.82
CA LEU A 90 7.84 -5.13 -5.76
C LEU A 90 7.93 -4.07 -6.86
N TYR A 91 7.11 -4.23 -7.88
CA TYR A 91 6.87 -3.18 -8.87
C TYR A 91 5.91 -2.16 -8.28
N ARG A 92 6.20 -0.89 -8.49
CA ARG A 92 5.36 0.21 -8.03
C ARG A 92 5.32 1.32 -9.07
N ALA A 93 4.16 1.98 -9.20
CA ALA A 93 4.03 3.21 -9.93
C ALA A 93 3.38 4.30 -9.07
N VAL A 94 3.88 5.52 -9.20
CA VAL A 94 3.34 6.73 -8.58
C VAL A 94 3.14 7.80 -9.63
N ASP A 95 2.21 8.72 -9.42
CA ASP A 95 2.07 9.89 -10.27
C ASP A 95 3.10 10.99 -9.94
N LYS A 96 3.05 12.10 -10.65
CA LYS A 96 3.98 13.23 -10.44
C LYS A 96 3.88 13.87 -9.05
N TYR A 97 2.78 13.66 -8.33
CA TYR A 97 2.57 14.15 -6.98
C TYR A 97 2.90 13.11 -5.90
N GLY A 98 3.33 11.91 -6.30
CA GLY A 98 3.64 10.81 -5.40
C GLY A 98 2.42 9.95 -5.02
N ALA A 99 1.24 10.22 -5.57
CA ALA A 99 0.08 9.37 -5.33
C ALA A 99 0.29 7.99 -5.97
N THR A 100 0.05 6.92 -5.20
CA THR A 100 0.24 5.55 -5.68
C THR A 100 -0.76 5.22 -6.78
N ILE A 101 -0.25 4.79 -7.93
CA ILE A 101 -1.04 4.31 -9.07
C ILE A 101 -1.42 2.87 -8.84
N ASP A 102 -0.42 1.99 -8.76
CA ASP A 102 -0.60 0.57 -8.46
C ASP A 102 0.75 -0.04 -8.04
N PHE A 103 0.72 -1.30 -7.63
CA PHE A 103 1.91 -2.08 -7.30
C PHE A 103 1.65 -3.56 -7.59
N LEU A 104 2.71 -4.36 -7.71
CA LEU A 104 2.67 -5.79 -7.92
C LEU A 104 3.88 -6.46 -7.26
N LEU A 105 3.61 -7.42 -6.39
CA LEU A 105 4.64 -8.30 -5.86
C LEU A 105 4.83 -9.50 -6.80
N THR A 106 6.08 -9.86 -7.10
CA THR A 106 6.41 -10.95 -8.01
C THR A 106 7.72 -11.65 -7.62
N GLU A 107 7.86 -12.88 -8.05
CA GLU A 107 9.08 -13.69 -7.83
C GLU A 107 10.21 -13.31 -8.79
N HIS A 108 9.87 -12.80 -9.96
CA HIS A 108 10.83 -12.53 -11.03
C HIS A 108 10.87 -11.05 -11.39
N ARG A 109 12.09 -10.59 -11.75
CA ARG A 109 12.35 -9.29 -12.34
C ARG A 109 12.62 -9.47 -13.83
N ASP A 110 11.57 -9.51 -14.62
CA ASP A 110 11.65 -9.70 -16.05
C ASP A 110 10.62 -8.84 -16.81
N LYS A 111 10.73 -8.85 -18.14
CA LYS A 111 9.77 -8.16 -19.02
C LYS A 111 8.34 -8.62 -18.79
N ALA A 112 8.11 -9.92 -18.52
CA ALA A 112 6.77 -10.48 -18.35
C ALA A 112 6.11 -9.94 -17.06
N ALA A 113 6.85 -9.86 -15.95
CA ALA A 113 6.40 -9.28 -14.69
C ALA A 113 6.11 -7.79 -14.84
N ALA A 114 7.02 -7.03 -15.48
CA ALA A 114 6.84 -5.60 -15.76
C ALA A 114 5.60 -5.34 -16.64
N LEU A 115 5.39 -6.14 -17.66
CA LEU A 115 4.22 -6.03 -18.56
C LEU A 115 2.91 -6.39 -17.83
N ARG A 116 2.93 -7.43 -16.98
CA ARG A 116 1.78 -7.81 -16.14
C ARG A 116 1.41 -6.67 -15.20
N PHE A 117 2.41 -6.06 -14.55
CA PHE A 117 2.19 -4.89 -13.71
C PHE A 117 1.62 -3.71 -14.50
N LEU A 118 2.21 -3.37 -15.64
CA LEU A 118 1.76 -2.27 -16.50
C LEU A 118 0.31 -2.45 -16.96
N LYS A 119 -0.05 -3.64 -17.45
CA LYS A 119 -1.43 -3.99 -17.84
C LYS A 119 -2.41 -3.84 -16.68
N LYS A 120 -2.03 -4.29 -15.48
CA LYS A 120 -2.83 -4.13 -14.25
C LYS A 120 -3.05 -2.66 -13.92
N ALA A 121 -1.98 -1.85 -13.91
CA ALA A 121 -2.02 -0.44 -13.57
C ALA A 121 -2.87 0.37 -14.55
N ILE A 122 -2.70 0.15 -15.85
CA ILE A 122 -3.47 0.85 -16.91
C ILE A 122 -4.95 0.46 -16.84
N ARG A 123 -5.26 -0.82 -16.65
CA ARG A 123 -6.66 -1.28 -16.51
C ARG A 123 -7.40 -0.58 -15.39
N ARG A 124 -6.70 -0.29 -14.27
CA ARG A 124 -7.31 0.31 -13.07
C ARG A 124 -7.35 1.84 -13.09
N ASN A 125 -6.39 2.48 -13.74
CA ASN A 125 -6.16 3.92 -13.60
C ASN A 125 -6.19 4.69 -14.92
N GLY A 126 -6.38 4.00 -16.05
CA GLY A 126 -6.35 4.59 -17.40
C GLY A 126 -4.95 4.63 -17.99
N LEU A 127 -4.87 5.02 -19.28
CA LEU A 127 -3.64 5.07 -20.03
C LEU A 127 -2.81 6.31 -19.63
N PRO A 128 -1.53 6.15 -19.25
CA PRO A 128 -0.66 7.29 -19.01
C PRO A 128 -0.16 7.88 -20.35
N GLU A 129 0.08 9.18 -20.36
CA GLU A 129 0.80 9.84 -21.46
C GLU A 129 2.28 9.49 -21.43
N LYS A 130 2.87 9.46 -20.22
CA LYS A 130 4.30 9.28 -20.02
C LYS A 130 4.61 8.43 -18.81
N ILE A 131 5.59 7.53 -18.95
CA ILE A 131 6.15 6.76 -17.85
C ILE A 131 7.65 7.07 -17.74
N THR A 132 8.07 7.48 -16.54
CA THR A 132 9.48 7.67 -16.21
C THR A 132 9.99 6.42 -15.50
N ILE A 133 11.13 5.89 -15.96
CA ILE A 133 11.82 4.70 -15.40
C ILE A 133 13.28 5.03 -15.10
N ASP A 134 13.94 4.22 -14.29
CA ASP A 134 15.33 4.40 -13.85
C ASP A 134 16.39 3.74 -14.76
N GLY A 135 16.03 3.40 -16.00
CA GLY A 135 16.93 2.71 -16.94
C GLY A 135 16.86 1.20 -16.86
N SER A 136 15.80 0.63 -16.28
CA SER A 136 15.52 -0.80 -16.30
C SER A 136 15.12 -1.26 -17.71
N ASP A 137 15.94 -2.13 -18.32
CA ASP A 137 15.67 -2.69 -19.65
C ASP A 137 14.35 -3.48 -19.67
N ALA A 138 14.02 -4.17 -18.59
CA ALA A 138 12.78 -4.93 -18.45
C ALA A 138 11.54 -4.02 -18.48
N ASN A 139 11.59 -2.88 -17.79
CA ASN A 139 10.51 -1.89 -17.79
C ASN A 139 10.36 -1.22 -19.17
N GLU A 140 11.46 -0.85 -19.80
CA GLU A 140 11.45 -0.27 -21.13
C GLU A 140 10.86 -1.23 -22.16
N ALA A 141 11.34 -2.50 -22.17
CA ALA A 141 10.86 -3.54 -23.05
C ALA A 141 9.36 -3.84 -22.82
N ALA A 142 8.89 -3.78 -21.58
CA ALA A 142 7.47 -3.95 -21.24
C ALA A 142 6.60 -2.83 -21.81
N ILE A 143 7.02 -1.56 -21.67
CA ILE A 143 6.27 -0.40 -22.18
C ILE A 143 6.23 -0.41 -23.72
N LYS A 144 7.37 -0.70 -24.36
CA LYS A 144 7.43 -0.85 -25.83
C LYS A 144 6.49 -1.95 -26.33
N SER A 145 6.55 -3.12 -25.69
CA SER A 145 5.67 -4.24 -26.01
C SER A 145 4.17 -3.91 -25.82
N TYR A 146 3.84 -3.16 -24.77
CA TYR A 146 2.48 -2.70 -24.56
C TYR A 146 2.02 -1.75 -25.65
N ASN A 147 2.86 -0.78 -26.03
CA ASN A 147 2.56 0.16 -27.12
C ASN A 147 2.31 -0.55 -28.45
N GLU A 148 3.16 -1.54 -28.79
CA GLU A 148 3.03 -2.36 -30.00
C GLU A 148 1.73 -3.18 -29.98
N GLU A 149 1.45 -3.87 -28.88
CA GLU A 149 0.28 -4.76 -28.74
C GLU A 149 -1.06 -3.99 -28.80
N HIS A 150 -1.10 -2.76 -28.25
CA HIS A 150 -2.34 -2.00 -28.08
C HIS A 150 -2.43 -0.77 -28.98
N GLY A 151 -1.44 -0.52 -29.85
CA GLY A 151 -1.41 0.67 -30.72
C GLY A 151 -1.36 1.99 -29.95
N THR A 152 -0.70 1.99 -28.77
CA THR A 152 -0.58 3.17 -27.91
C THR A 152 0.78 3.86 -28.09
N ALA A 153 0.92 5.11 -27.61
CA ALA A 153 2.12 5.91 -27.73
C ALA A 153 2.59 6.45 -26.37
N ILE A 154 2.70 5.56 -25.37
CA ILE A 154 3.21 5.94 -24.06
C ILE A 154 4.67 6.40 -24.21
N ILE A 155 4.97 7.65 -23.79
CA ILE A 155 6.30 8.23 -23.85
C ILE A 155 7.15 7.64 -22.72
N ILE A 156 8.30 7.05 -23.07
CA ILE A 156 9.26 6.55 -22.11
C ILE A 156 10.28 7.64 -21.80
N ARG A 157 10.44 7.98 -20.52
CA ARG A 157 11.50 8.86 -20.03
C ARG A 157 12.44 8.07 -19.13
N GLN A 158 13.71 8.03 -19.47
CA GLN A 158 14.74 7.46 -18.60
C GLN A 158 15.40 8.57 -17.77
N VAL A 159 15.53 8.33 -16.46
CA VAL A 159 16.22 9.26 -15.55
C VAL A 159 17.08 8.43 -14.61
N LYS A 160 18.40 8.63 -14.67
CA LYS A 160 19.32 8.10 -13.66
C LYS A 160 18.94 8.69 -12.28
N TYR A 161 18.81 7.84 -11.26
CA TYR A 161 18.48 8.24 -9.88
C TYR A 161 17.01 8.64 -9.60
N LEU A 162 16.07 7.84 -10.07
CA LEU A 162 14.64 8.00 -9.71
C LEU A 162 14.32 7.62 -8.25
N ASN A 163 15.23 6.90 -7.61
CA ASN A 163 15.02 6.16 -6.36
C ASN A 163 14.69 7.05 -5.15
N ASN A 164 15.17 8.30 -5.10
CA ASN A 164 15.04 9.13 -3.89
C ASN A 164 13.58 9.47 -3.50
N MET A 165 12.63 9.49 -4.45
CA MET A 165 11.22 9.78 -4.13
C MET A 165 10.39 8.52 -3.84
N VAL A 166 10.82 7.37 -4.37
CA VAL A 166 10.16 6.08 -4.14
C VAL A 166 10.65 5.46 -2.81
N GLU A 167 11.93 5.69 -2.46
CA GLU A 167 12.57 5.13 -1.25
C GLU A 167 12.02 5.67 0.07
N ILE A 168 11.61 6.93 0.15
CA ILE A 168 11.11 7.51 1.41
C ILE A 168 9.89 6.76 1.93
N VAL A 169 8.99 6.35 1.05
CA VAL A 169 7.81 5.54 1.42
C VAL A 169 8.20 4.08 1.67
N PHE A 170 9.27 3.62 1.03
CA PHE A 170 9.75 2.24 1.12
C PHE A 170 10.42 1.93 2.45
N THR A 171 11.13 2.89 3.05
CA THR A 171 11.77 2.73 4.35
C THR A 171 10.75 2.48 5.46
N GLN A 172 9.53 2.98 5.31
CA GLN A 172 8.43 2.67 6.22
C GLN A 172 7.86 1.25 6.00
N LEU A 173 7.82 0.77 4.75
CA LEU A 173 7.30 -0.56 4.41
C LEU A 173 8.26 -1.71 4.73
N THR A 174 9.57 -1.51 4.54
CA THR A 174 10.59 -2.54 4.84
C THR A 174 10.83 -2.71 6.34
N LYS A 175 10.51 -1.72 7.16
CA LYS A 175 10.50 -1.86 8.63
C LYS A 175 9.38 -2.78 9.12
N THR A 176 8.35 -3.03 8.33
CA THR A 176 7.24 -3.95 8.63
C THR A 176 7.59 -5.42 8.33
N ARG A 177 8.82 -5.81 8.52
CA ARG A 177 9.40 -7.14 8.23
C ARG A 177 8.68 -8.33 8.86
N HIS A 178 7.84 -8.12 9.89
CA HIS A 178 7.18 -9.19 10.63
C HIS A 178 5.78 -9.53 10.14
N LEU A 179 5.20 -8.71 9.27
CA LEU A 179 3.80 -8.79 8.85
C LEU A 179 3.51 -9.88 7.81
N ALA A 180 4.46 -10.12 6.93
CA ALA A 180 4.32 -11.12 5.86
C ALA A 180 4.30 -12.59 6.37
N ALA A 181 4.53 -12.83 7.66
CA ALA A 181 4.61 -14.19 8.20
C ALA A 181 3.25 -14.90 8.38
N GLY A 182 2.14 -14.18 8.30
CA GLY A 182 0.80 -14.71 8.63
C GLY A 182 -0.25 -14.68 7.52
N MET A 183 -0.02 -13.97 6.42
CA MET A 183 -1.00 -13.80 5.34
C MET A 183 -0.45 -14.33 4.01
N GLY A 184 -1.32 -14.74 3.09
CA GLY A 184 -0.92 -15.12 1.73
C GLY A 184 -0.18 -13.97 1.04
N GLY A 185 0.96 -14.26 0.38
CA GLY A 185 1.96 -13.26 0.00
C GLY A 185 1.49 -12.11 -0.90
N ASP A 186 0.39 -12.28 -1.65
CA ASP A 186 -0.10 -11.29 -2.62
C ASP A 186 -1.00 -10.22 -1.96
N ASP A 187 -1.74 -10.57 -0.93
CA ASP A 187 -2.76 -9.69 -0.31
C ASP A 187 -2.15 -8.64 0.63
N VAL A 188 -1.02 -8.94 1.27
CA VAL A 188 -0.40 -8.08 2.30
C VAL A 188 0.36 -6.92 1.68
N ALA A 189 1.12 -7.18 0.62
CA ALA A 189 1.83 -6.13 -0.10
C ALA A 189 0.83 -5.12 -0.68
N ASP A 190 -0.31 -5.62 -1.16
CA ASP A 190 -1.40 -4.83 -1.72
C ASP A 190 -1.99 -3.86 -0.71
N PHE A 191 -2.13 -4.24 0.52
CA PHE A 191 -2.75 -3.42 1.55
C PHE A 191 -1.83 -2.35 2.13
N HIS A 192 -0.56 -2.66 2.39
CA HIS A 192 0.39 -1.74 2.99
C HIS A 192 0.71 -0.51 2.14
N VAL A 193 0.74 -0.69 0.82
CA VAL A 193 1.00 0.40 -0.11
C VAL A 193 -0.20 1.33 -0.25
N ALA A 194 -1.42 0.80 -0.14
CA ALA A 194 -2.64 1.61 -0.23
C ALA A 194 -2.81 2.58 0.94
N ILE A 195 -2.37 2.21 2.16
CA ILE A 195 -2.50 3.05 3.36
C ILE A 195 -1.35 4.07 3.52
N GLY A 196 -0.17 3.80 2.94
CA GLY A 196 1.03 4.65 3.10
C GLY A 196 0.95 6.03 2.45
N HIS A 197 -0.09 6.36 1.69
CA HIS A 197 -0.22 7.63 0.99
C HIS A 197 -1.48 8.40 1.36
N GLN A 198 -1.25 9.57 2.00
CA GLN A 198 -2.13 10.75 2.09
C GLN A 198 -3.62 10.48 1.82
N ASP A 199 -4.24 9.66 2.66
CA ASP A 199 -5.68 9.52 2.65
C ASP A 199 -6.34 10.70 3.39
N PRO A 200 -7.51 11.19 2.91
CA PRO A 200 -8.30 12.22 3.61
C PRO A 200 -8.62 11.83 5.06
N ILE A 201 -8.68 10.54 5.39
CA ILE A 201 -8.84 10.06 6.78
C ILE A 201 -7.63 10.43 7.66
N ASN A 202 -6.41 10.46 7.10
CA ASN A 202 -5.24 10.94 7.82
C ASN A 202 -5.32 12.45 8.12
N GLN A 203 -5.92 13.24 7.22
CA GLN A 203 -6.12 14.68 7.44
C GLN A 203 -7.23 14.95 8.45
N GLU A 204 -8.35 14.23 8.44
CA GLU A 204 -9.42 14.38 9.41
C GLU A 204 -9.01 13.97 10.83
N LEU A 205 -8.19 12.91 10.99
CA LEU A 205 -7.70 12.47 12.29
C LEU A 205 -6.63 13.40 12.88
N HIS A 206 -5.86 14.11 12.04
CA HIS A 206 -4.92 15.14 12.49
C HIS A 206 -5.59 16.49 12.76
N GLN A 207 -6.77 16.75 12.21
CA GLN A 207 -7.53 17.99 12.43
C GLN A 207 -8.51 17.92 13.60
N SER A 208 -8.60 16.81 14.33
CA SER A 208 -9.40 16.69 15.55
C SER A 208 -8.53 16.61 16.81
N PRO A 209 -7.99 17.75 17.32
CA PRO A 209 -7.24 17.76 18.57
C PRO A 209 -8.12 17.71 19.82
N LEU A 210 -9.45 17.51 19.73
CA LEU A 210 -10.39 17.85 20.78
C LEU A 210 -11.27 16.68 21.25
N LEU A 211 -10.69 15.52 21.60
CA LEU A 211 -11.44 14.53 22.37
C LEU A 211 -10.65 13.94 23.55
N PHE A 212 -9.63 14.66 24.04
CA PHE A 212 -8.96 14.31 25.30
C PHE A 212 -8.93 15.51 26.23
N LYS A 213 -10.10 16.00 26.66
CA LYS A 213 -10.22 16.79 27.90
C LYS A 213 -11.01 16.01 28.94
N ARG A 214 -10.25 15.43 29.86
CA ARG A 214 -10.49 15.17 31.30
C ARG A 214 -11.95 15.04 31.77
N ARG A 215 -12.26 13.88 32.30
CA ARG A 215 -12.93 13.81 33.60
C ARG A 215 -11.98 13.11 34.59
N VAL A 216 -11.27 13.94 35.34
CA VAL A 216 -10.76 13.61 36.66
C VAL A 216 -11.50 14.56 37.59
N SER A 217 -12.38 14.03 38.35
CA SER A 217 -12.83 14.43 39.70
C SER A 217 -13.80 13.37 40.16
#